data_c77a94dbd3d0932588ce7613b0e59c83
#
_entry.id   c77a94dbd3d0932588ce7613b0e59c83
#
_cell.length_a   1.000
_cell.length_b   1.000
_cell.length_c   1.000
_cell.angle_alpha   90.00
_cell.angle_beta   90.00
_cell.angle_gamma   90.00
#
_symmetry.space_group_name_H-M   'P 1'
#
loop_
_entity.id
_entity.type
_entity.pdbx_description
1 polymer ?
#
loop_
_entity_poly.entity_id
_entity_poly.type
_entity_poly.pdbx_seq_one_letter_code
_entity_poly.pdbx_strand_id
1 'polypeptide(L)'
;SAILIGSRFLLPSGQTYNGLMHINFESEGGRQAEVYRLPITGGENFLYLVEPGVYRIAPTRSVFGFYQEMMNVVIDGRQYRLPFPRDLLRQPPYTIKASKIVAMGILEARVLPALPGRQPQLRIRLDDGVSARRKVVQDTIRDMMDPNLSPETRESTIAWSRALQDSLMNILSEEQKRTTYKPAP
;
A
#
# COMPACT_ATOMS: atom_id res chain seq x y z
N SER A 1 -0.62 -5.56 -15.28
CA SER A 1 -0.23 -5.97 -13.92
C SER A 1 -0.67 -4.93 -12.92
N ALA A 2 -0.72 -5.27 -11.64
CA ALA A 2 -1.17 -4.29 -10.65
C ALA A 2 -0.48 -4.46 -9.28
N ILE A 3 -0.49 -3.35 -8.55
CA ILE A 3 -0.16 -3.28 -7.13
C ILE A 3 -1.45 -3.08 -6.36
N LEU A 4 -1.65 -3.85 -5.30
CA LEU A 4 -2.78 -3.72 -4.40
C LEU A 4 -2.28 -3.30 -3.01
N ILE A 5 -2.78 -2.19 -2.50
CA ILE A 5 -2.42 -1.63 -1.20
C ILE A 5 -3.65 -1.14 -0.45
N GLY A 6 -3.77 -1.51 0.81
CA GLY A 6 -4.77 -0.94 1.72
C GLY A 6 -4.22 0.24 2.50
N SER A 7 -5.08 1.08 3.03
CA SER A 7 -4.68 2.24 3.81
C SER A 7 -5.48 2.43 5.09
N ARG A 8 -4.85 3.03 6.11
CA ARG A 8 -5.49 3.47 7.34
C ARG A 8 -4.87 4.77 7.83
N PHE A 9 -5.71 5.73 8.16
CA PHE A 9 -5.31 6.96 8.81
C PHE A 9 -5.94 6.98 10.19
N LEU A 10 -5.12 7.01 11.24
CA LEU A 10 -5.56 6.83 12.61
C LEU A 10 -5.23 8.05 13.47
N LEU A 11 -6.19 8.55 14.22
CA LEU A 11 -5.96 9.50 15.31
C LEU A 11 -5.47 8.78 16.59
N PRO A 12 -5.02 9.52 17.60
CA PRO A 12 -4.57 8.93 18.87
C PRO A 12 -5.60 8.04 19.55
N SER A 13 -6.90 8.30 19.32
CA SER A 13 -8.02 7.48 19.81
C SER A 13 -8.08 6.09 19.18
N GLY A 14 -7.36 5.86 18.07
CA GLY A 14 -7.47 4.64 17.26
C GLY A 14 -8.60 4.66 16.23
N GLN A 15 -9.40 5.73 16.18
CA GLN A 15 -10.43 5.91 15.14
C GLN A 15 -9.77 6.15 13.79
N THR A 16 -10.39 5.60 12.73
CA THR A 16 -10.00 5.84 11.34
C THR A 16 -10.61 7.15 10.85
N TYR A 17 -9.83 7.90 10.09
CA TYR A 17 -10.22 9.18 9.51
C TYR A 17 -9.86 9.27 8.04
N ASN A 18 -10.48 10.22 7.37
CA ASN A 18 -10.08 10.59 6.02
C ASN A 18 -8.67 11.17 6.05
N GLY A 19 -7.88 10.79 5.08
CA GLY A 19 -6.52 11.26 4.94
C GLY A 19 -6.05 11.16 3.50
N LEU A 20 -4.92 11.80 3.22
CA LEU A 20 -4.26 11.75 1.91
C LEU A 20 -2.76 11.79 2.11
N MET A 21 -2.07 10.88 1.47
CA MET A 21 -0.62 10.94 1.27
C MET A 21 -0.26 10.45 -0.13
N HIS A 22 0.97 10.73 -0.54
CA HIS A 22 1.50 10.25 -1.81
C HIS A 22 2.76 9.45 -1.56
N ILE A 23 2.86 8.32 -2.21
CA ILE A 23 4.09 7.52 -2.32
C ILE A 23 4.43 7.33 -3.79
N ASN A 24 5.71 7.16 -4.08
CA ASN A 24 6.15 6.81 -5.42
C ASN A 24 6.58 5.35 -5.47
N PHE A 25 6.26 4.73 -6.58
CA PHE A 25 6.83 3.47 -7.02
C PHE A 25 7.77 3.76 -8.18
N GLU A 26 9.05 3.46 -8.00
CA GLU A 26 10.08 3.62 -9.04
C GLU A 26 10.51 2.27 -9.58
N SER A 27 10.55 2.14 -10.92
CA SER A 27 11.10 0.97 -11.57
C SER A 27 12.62 0.89 -11.37
N GLU A 28 13.14 -0.30 -11.11
CA GLU A 28 14.57 -0.57 -11.12
C GLU A 28 15.02 -1.05 -12.50
N GLY A 29 16.13 -0.53 -13.03
CA GLY A 29 16.84 -1.11 -14.18
C GLY A 29 16.51 -0.55 -15.57
N GLY A 30 15.82 0.57 -15.72
CA GLY A 30 15.60 1.23 -17.01
C GLY A 30 16.52 2.43 -17.27
N ARG A 31 16.74 2.80 -18.57
CA ARG A 31 17.42 4.07 -18.94
C ARG A 31 16.67 5.30 -18.42
N GLN A 32 15.35 5.19 -18.26
CA GLN A 32 14.49 6.14 -17.54
C GLN A 32 13.67 5.36 -16.55
N ALA A 33 13.82 5.68 -15.26
CA ALA A 33 13.00 5.07 -14.22
C ALA A 33 11.54 5.48 -14.40
N GLU A 34 10.65 4.52 -14.59
CA GLU A 34 9.22 4.79 -14.53
C GLU A 34 8.83 5.09 -13.09
N VAL A 35 8.10 6.16 -12.90
CA VAL A 35 7.67 6.62 -11.57
C VAL A 35 6.15 6.70 -11.55
N TYR A 36 5.55 5.82 -10.76
CA TYR A 36 4.10 5.88 -10.49
C TYR A 36 3.89 6.62 -9.17
N ARG A 37 3.25 7.78 -9.24
CA ARG A 37 2.85 8.53 -8.05
C ARG A 37 1.47 8.06 -7.60
N LEU A 38 1.41 7.39 -6.46
CA LEU A 38 0.21 6.79 -5.93
C LEU A 38 -0.41 7.70 -4.86
N PRO A 39 -1.59 8.30 -5.13
CA PRO A 39 -2.38 8.97 -4.10
C PRO A 39 -3.05 7.91 -3.21
N ILE A 40 -2.75 7.93 -1.93
CA ILE A 40 -3.32 7.01 -0.93
C ILE A 40 -4.29 7.80 -0.07
N THR A 41 -5.58 7.46 -0.12
CA THR A 41 -6.62 8.04 0.74
C THR A 41 -7.00 7.08 1.87
N GLY A 42 -7.72 7.57 2.88
CA GLY A 42 -7.99 6.78 4.08
C GLY A 42 -9.13 5.78 3.93
N GLY A 43 -8.91 4.57 4.46
CA GLY A 43 -9.96 3.57 4.64
C GLY A 43 -10.31 2.74 3.40
N GLU A 44 -9.52 2.82 2.34
CA GLU A 44 -9.78 2.16 1.07
C GLU A 44 -8.66 1.20 0.67
N ASN A 45 -8.98 0.28 -0.23
CA ASN A 45 -8.02 -0.55 -0.94
C ASN A 45 -7.85 0.00 -2.36
N PHE A 46 -6.61 0.13 -2.80
CA PHE A 46 -6.27 0.70 -4.10
C PHE A 46 -5.61 -0.35 -4.98
N LEU A 47 -6.14 -0.51 -6.18
CA LEU A 47 -5.54 -1.32 -7.24
C LEU A 47 -4.94 -0.37 -8.29
N TYR A 48 -3.62 -0.28 -8.32
CA TYR A 48 -2.89 0.56 -9.27
C TYR A 48 -2.34 -0.27 -10.40
N LEU A 49 -2.68 0.11 -11.63
CA LEU A 49 -2.11 -0.52 -12.82
C LEU A 49 -0.67 -0.07 -13.02
N VAL A 50 0.21 -1.03 -13.22
CA VAL A 50 1.64 -0.81 -13.48
C VAL A 50 2.15 -1.79 -14.53
N GLU A 51 3.19 -1.43 -15.26
CA GLU A 51 3.86 -2.35 -16.15
C GLU A 51 4.57 -3.46 -15.37
N PRO A 52 4.77 -4.65 -15.98
CA PRO A 52 5.60 -5.68 -15.36
C PRO A 52 7.02 -5.17 -15.12
N GLY A 53 7.58 -5.45 -13.96
CA GLY A 53 8.91 -4.93 -13.62
C GLY A 53 9.28 -5.16 -12.16
N VAL A 54 10.39 -4.57 -11.76
CA VAL A 54 10.85 -4.53 -10.38
C VAL A 54 10.73 -3.10 -9.89
N TYR A 55 10.05 -2.88 -8.77
CA TYR A 55 9.74 -1.57 -8.25
C TYR A 55 10.12 -1.44 -6.78
N ARG A 56 10.48 -0.24 -6.38
CA ARG A 56 10.71 0.11 -4.97
C ARG A 56 9.87 1.31 -4.57
N ILE A 57 9.56 1.40 -3.29
CA ILE A 57 8.98 2.60 -2.71
C ILE A 57 10.05 3.69 -2.66
N ALA A 58 9.74 4.86 -3.15
CA ALA A 58 10.65 6.00 -3.17
C ALA A 58 9.96 7.29 -2.70
N PRO A 59 10.73 8.27 -2.19
CA PRO A 59 10.21 9.60 -1.93
C PRO A 59 9.77 10.26 -3.22
N THR A 60 8.87 11.25 -3.13
CA THR A 60 8.52 12.08 -4.29
C THR A 60 9.77 12.82 -4.78
N ARG A 61 9.84 13.04 -6.10
CA ARG A 61 10.90 13.85 -6.70
C ARG A 61 10.43 15.30 -6.88
N SER A 62 11.34 16.23 -6.71
CA SER A 62 11.13 17.63 -7.10
C SER A 62 11.09 17.76 -8.64
N VAL A 63 10.65 18.90 -9.13
CA VAL A 63 10.69 19.23 -10.58
C VAL A 63 12.11 19.16 -11.19
N PHE A 64 13.16 19.27 -10.35
CA PHE A 64 14.54 19.13 -10.75
C PHE A 64 15.08 17.69 -10.63
N GLY A 65 14.22 16.71 -10.32
CA GLY A 65 14.59 15.30 -10.20
C GLY A 65 15.21 14.87 -8.87
N PHE A 66 15.44 15.78 -7.91
CA PHE A 66 15.96 15.44 -6.59
C PHE A 66 14.87 14.84 -5.71
N TYR A 67 15.21 13.81 -4.93
CA TYR A 67 14.31 13.25 -3.93
C TYR A 67 13.95 14.27 -2.85
N GLN A 68 12.68 14.31 -2.51
CA GLN A 68 12.19 15.12 -1.40
C GLN A 68 12.35 14.32 -0.11
N GLU A 69 13.18 14.83 0.81
CA GLU A 69 13.40 14.21 2.12
C GLU A 69 12.15 14.24 3.00
N MET A 70 11.23 15.18 2.73
CA MET A 70 10.02 15.38 3.51
C MET A 70 8.80 14.96 2.69
N MET A 71 7.87 14.30 3.37
CA MET A 71 6.55 14.01 2.81
C MET A 71 5.46 14.81 3.53
N ASN A 72 4.39 15.09 2.80
CA ASN A 72 3.19 15.73 3.35
C ASN A 72 2.09 14.69 3.46
N VAL A 73 1.40 14.69 4.60
CA VAL A 73 0.25 13.85 4.88
C VAL A 73 -0.86 14.72 5.43
N VAL A 74 -2.06 14.55 4.93
CA VAL A 74 -3.25 15.20 5.46
C VAL A 74 -4.08 14.17 6.22
N ILE A 75 -4.49 14.47 7.44
CA ILE A 75 -5.40 13.63 8.23
C ILE A 75 -6.42 14.57 8.88
N ASP A 76 -7.70 14.32 8.65
CA ASP A 76 -8.80 15.11 9.17
C ASP A 76 -8.61 16.63 8.91
N GLY A 77 -8.23 16.96 7.66
CA GLY A 77 -7.98 18.34 7.23
C GLY A 77 -6.70 18.97 7.78
N ARG A 78 -5.96 18.30 8.67
CA ARG A 78 -4.69 18.79 9.22
C ARG A 78 -3.52 18.28 8.41
N GLN A 79 -2.61 19.17 8.06
CA GLN A 79 -1.40 18.83 7.34
C GLN A 79 -0.26 18.51 8.30
N TYR A 80 0.39 17.37 8.05
CA TYR A 80 1.59 16.93 8.75
C TYR A 80 2.74 16.89 7.74
N ARG A 81 3.88 17.41 8.15
CA ARG A 81 5.13 17.34 7.37
C ARG A 81 6.16 16.55 8.18
N LEU A 82 6.68 15.48 7.60
CA LEU A 82 7.61 14.59 8.28
C LEU A 82 8.69 14.09 7.32
N PRO A 83 9.86 13.67 7.83
CA PRO A 83 10.85 12.97 7.02
C PRO A 83 10.24 11.73 6.38
N PHE A 84 10.63 11.41 5.15
CA PHE A 84 10.17 10.20 4.51
C PHE A 84 10.56 8.98 5.36
N PRO A 85 9.62 8.07 5.68
CA PRO A 85 9.86 6.98 6.63
C PRO A 85 10.93 6.01 6.13
N ARG A 86 11.99 5.83 6.92
CA ARG A 86 13.10 4.93 6.57
C ARG A 86 12.65 3.49 6.40
N ASP A 87 11.63 3.06 7.14
CA ASP A 87 11.10 1.71 7.06
C ASP A 87 10.45 1.43 5.70
N LEU A 88 9.86 2.44 5.05
CA LEU A 88 9.35 2.31 3.68
C LEU A 88 10.49 2.20 2.66
N LEU A 89 11.59 2.93 2.87
CA LEU A 89 12.77 2.85 1.99
C LEU A 89 13.53 1.53 2.10
N ARG A 90 13.40 0.84 3.22
CA ARG A 90 14.04 -0.45 3.48
C ARG A 90 13.23 -1.65 3.00
N GLN A 91 12.03 -1.43 2.49
CA GLN A 91 11.25 -2.50 1.89
C GLN A 91 12.01 -3.13 0.72
N PRO A 92 12.00 -4.45 0.61
CA PRO A 92 12.60 -5.11 -0.54
C PRO A 92 11.87 -4.70 -1.83
N PRO A 93 12.55 -4.71 -2.98
CA PRO A 93 11.89 -4.45 -4.25
C PRO A 93 10.75 -5.43 -4.51
N TYR A 94 9.69 -4.92 -5.12
CA TYR A 94 8.52 -5.70 -5.51
C TYR A 94 8.64 -6.14 -6.96
N THR A 95 8.70 -7.45 -7.19
CA THR A 95 8.71 -8.00 -8.55
C THR A 95 7.27 -8.23 -9.00
N ILE A 96 6.86 -7.51 -10.04
CA ILE A 96 5.52 -7.58 -10.62
C ILE A 96 5.59 -8.27 -11.97
N LYS A 97 5.01 -9.47 -12.05
CA LYS A 97 4.96 -10.27 -13.28
C LYS A 97 3.72 -9.87 -14.10
N ALA A 98 3.79 -10.13 -15.41
CA ALA A 98 2.67 -9.89 -16.31
C ALA A 98 1.38 -10.56 -15.82
N SER A 99 0.27 -9.83 -15.89
CA SER A 99 -1.08 -10.29 -15.48
C SER A 99 -1.19 -10.75 -14.02
N LYS A 100 -0.29 -10.28 -13.15
CA LYS A 100 -0.32 -10.60 -11.71
C LYS A 100 -0.60 -9.36 -10.87
N ILE A 101 -1.16 -9.61 -9.68
CA ILE A 101 -1.37 -8.61 -8.63
C ILE A 101 -0.40 -8.90 -7.50
N VAL A 102 0.32 -7.87 -7.05
CA VAL A 102 1.15 -7.91 -5.86
C VAL A 102 0.45 -7.16 -4.74
N ALA A 103 0.01 -7.89 -3.71
CA ALA A 103 -0.55 -7.30 -2.51
C ALA A 103 0.58 -6.85 -1.58
N MET A 104 0.65 -5.56 -1.30
CA MET A 104 1.69 -4.98 -0.44
C MET A 104 1.35 -5.06 1.04
N GLY A 105 0.07 -5.07 1.39
CA GLY A 105 -0.42 -4.97 2.75
C GLY A 105 -1.11 -3.63 3.03
N ILE A 106 -1.01 -3.16 4.27
CA ILE A 106 -1.74 -1.97 4.74
C ILE A 106 -0.76 -0.87 5.11
N LEU A 107 -0.85 0.26 4.43
CA LEU A 107 -0.11 1.48 4.76
C LEU A 107 -0.87 2.24 5.87
N GLU A 108 -0.28 2.32 7.05
CA GLU A 108 -0.87 2.96 8.22
C GLU A 108 -0.17 4.29 8.50
N ALA A 109 -0.94 5.37 8.58
CA ALA A 109 -0.51 6.68 9.07
C ALA A 109 -1.22 6.96 10.39
N ARG A 110 -0.47 6.99 11.50
CA ARG A 110 -1.01 7.16 12.85
C ARG A 110 -0.50 8.44 13.49
N VAL A 111 -1.41 9.29 13.92
CA VAL A 111 -1.10 10.44 14.78
C VAL A 111 -0.84 9.92 16.19
N LEU A 112 0.33 10.26 16.72
CA LEU A 112 0.70 9.90 18.09
C LEU A 112 0.16 10.96 19.07
N PRO A 113 -0.13 10.59 20.32
CA PRO A 113 -0.52 11.54 21.34
C PRO A 113 0.51 12.67 21.46
N ALA A 114 0.04 13.90 21.51
CA ALA A 114 0.91 15.05 21.75
C ALA A 114 1.43 15.04 23.20
N LEU A 115 2.74 15.19 23.36
CA LEU A 115 3.30 15.50 24.67
C LEU A 115 3.01 16.97 25.01
N PRO A 116 2.88 17.32 26.31
CA PRO A 116 2.69 18.72 26.71
C PRO A 116 3.72 19.65 26.06
N GLY A 117 3.27 20.70 25.40
CA GLY A 117 4.13 21.68 24.72
C GLY A 117 4.79 21.21 23.42
N ARG A 118 4.45 20.04 22.90
CA ARG A 118 4.95 19.53 21.60
C ARG A 118 3.81 19.34 20.61
N GLN A 119 4.12 19.51 19.33
CA GLN A 119 3.18 19.19 18.26
C GLN A 119 2.96 17.66 18.16
N PRO A 120 1.77 17.21 17.76
CA PRO A 120 1.51 15.80 17.48
C PRO A 120 2.48 15.29 16.44
N GLN A 121 3.01 14.09 16.67
CA GLN A 121 3.87 13.40 15.72
C GLN A 121 3.06 12.43 14.88
N LEU A 122 3.51 12.20 13.66
CA LEU A 122 2.92 11.21 12.76
C LEU A 122 3.90 10.06 12.56
N ARG A 123 3.41 8.84 12.69
CA ARG A 123 4.14 7.61 12.36
C ARG A 123 3.50 6.97 11.15
N ILE A 124 4.31 6.63 10.15
CA ILE A 124 3.87 5.90 8.96
C ILE A 124 4.63 4.59 8.91
N ARG A 125 3.90 3.50 8.64
CA ARG A 125 4.47 2.17 8.43
C ARG A 125 3.66 1.39 7.40
N LEU A 126 4.30 0.46 6.74
CA LEU A 126 3.65 -0.57 5.93
C LEU A 126 3.60 -1.86 6.76
N ASP A 127 2.38 -2.36 7.00
CA ASP A 127 2.17 -3.70 7.51
C ASP A 127 2.07 -4.65 6.30
N ASP A 128 3.19 -5.27 5.95
CA ASP A 128 3.35 -6.22 4.86
C ASP A 128 3.21 -7.69 5.31
N GLY A 129 2.79 -7.90 6.55
CA GLY A 129 2.53 -9.21 7.11
C GLY A 129 1.49 -10.00 6.31
N VAL A 130 1.59 -11.33 6.35
CA VAL A 130 0.69 -12.25 5.63
C VAL A 130 -0.78 -11.93 5.92
N SER A 131 -1.13 -11.67 7.18
CA SER A 131 -2.49 -11.30 7.59
C SER A 131 -2.98 -10.01 6.95
N ALA A 132 -2.13 -8.97 6.89
CA ALA A 132 -2.48 -7.69 6.30
C ALA A 132 -2.66 -7.82 4.79
N ARG A 133 -1.75 -8.49 4.09
CA ARG A 133 -1.84 -8.75 2.65
C ARG A 133 -3.08 -9.57 2.31
N ARG A 134 -3.36 -10.64 3.07
CA ARG A 134 -4.58 -11.45 2.91
C ARG A 134 -5.84 -10.61 3.10
N LYS A 135 -5.89 -9.79 4.15
CA LYS A 135 -7.05 -8.92 4.41
C LYS A 135 -7.33 -7.99 3.25
N VAL A 136 -6.32 -7.31 2.72
CA VAL A 136 -6.48 -6.38 1.59
C VAL A 136 -7.03 -7.10 0.36
N VAL A 137 -6.53 -8.29 0.02
CA VAL A 137 -7.04 -9.06 -1.12
C VAL A 137 -8.49 -9.51 -0.88
N GLN A 138 -8.81 -10.02 0.32
CA GLN A 138 -10.17 -10.46 0.65
C GLN A 138 -11.18 -9.33 0.64
N ASP A 139 -10.82 -8.18 1.21
CA ASP A 139 -11.69 -6.99 1.21
C ASP A 139 -11.92 -6.51 -0.23
N THR A 140 -10.88 -6.45 -1.07
CA THR A 140 -11.00 -6.08 -2.49
C THR A 140 -11.91 -7.05 -3.26
N ILE A 141 -11.77 -8.36 -3.05
CA ILE A 141 -12.66 -9.35 -3.67
C ILE A 141 -14.11 -9.11 -3.23
N ARG A 142 -14.34 -8.84 -1.93
CA ARG A 142 -15.69 -8.56 -1.41
C ARG A 142 -16.29 -7.32 -2.05
N ASP A 143 -15.52 -6.24 -2.14
CA ASP A 143 -15.97 -4.97 -2.73
C ASP A 143 -16.30 -5.14 -4.22
N MET A 144 -15.55 -5.97 -4.92
CA MET A 144 -15.82 -6.33 -6.31
C MET A 144 -17.07 -7.21 -6.51
N MET A 145 -17.52 -7.86 -5.48
CA MET A 145 -18.75 -8.68 -5.51
C MET A 145 -20.02 -7.89 -5.14
N ASP A 146 -19.91 -6.58 -4.94
CA ASP A 146 -21.06 -5.73 -4.62
C ASP A 146 -22.09 -5.80 -5.77
N PRO A 147 -23.34 -6.20 -5.49
CA PRO A 147 -24.40 -6.31 -6.50
C PRO A 147 -24.79 -4.95 -7.11
N ASN A 148 -24.42 -3.84 -6.46
CA ASN A 148 -24.72 -2.48 -6.93
C ASN A 148 -23.70 -1.93 -7.93
N LEU A 149 -22.63 -2.68 -8.25
CA LEU A 149 -21.67 -2.27 -9.26
C LEU A 149 -22.32 -2.15 -10.65
N SER A 150 -21.92 -1.12 -11.40
CA SER A 150 -22.35 -0.97 -12.78
C SER A 150 -21.94 -2.18 -13.64
N PRO A 151 -22.66 -2.52 -14.73
CA PRO A 151 -22.29 -3.61 -15.62
C PRO A 151 -20.86 -3.51 -16.15
N GLU A 152 -20.42 -2.30 -16.55
CA GLU A 152 -19.07 -2.02 -17.08
C GLU A 152 -18.01 -2.27 -16.02
N THR A 153 -18.24 -1.82 -14.77
CA THR A 153 -17.35 -2.09 -13.64
C THR A 153 -17.29 -3.57 -13.34
N ARG A 154 -18.41 -4.29 -13.47
CA ARG A 154 -18.50 -5.74 -13.24
C ARG A 154 -17.68 -6.54 -14.26
N GLU A 155 -17.67 -6.16 -15.54
CA GLU A 155 -16.84 -6.80 -16.56
C GLU A 155 -15.33 -6.62 -16.25
N SER A 156 -14.92 -5.41 -15.91
CA SER A 156 -13.56 -5.13 -15.47
C SER A 156 -13.18 -5.96 -14.23
N THR A 157 -14.11 -6.10 -13.31
CA THR A 157 -13.97 -6.91 -12.08
C THR A 157 -13.72 -8.38 -12.37
N ILE A 158 -14.44 -8.98 -13.34
CA ILE A 158 -14.25 -10.37 -13.76
C ILE A 158 -12.83 -10.59 -14.28
N ALA A 159 -12.30 -9.65 -15.06
CA ALA A 159 -10.95 -9.74 -15.59
C ALA A 159 -9.88 -9.79 -14.47
N TRP A 160 -10.11 -9.10 -13.35
CA TRP A 160 -9.18 -9.07 -12.21
C TRP A 160 -9.43 -10.16 -11.16
N SER A 161 -10.62 -10.75 -11.13
CA SER A 161 -11.00 -11.75 -10.12
C SER A 161 -10.04 -12.94 -10.05
N ARG A 162 -9.60 -13.44 -11.21
CA ARG A 162 -8.63 -14.54 -11.30
C ARG A 162 -7.26 -14.16 -10.76
N ALA A 163 -6.77 -12.97 -11.09
CA ALA A 163 -5.49 -12.48 -10.59
C ALA A 163 -5.51 -12.23 -9.07
N LEU A 164 -6.64 -11.79 -8.52
CA LEU A 164 -6.85 -11.66 -7.07
C LEU A 164 -6.90 -13.01 -6.37
N GLN A 165 -7.60 -13.99 -6.95
CA GLN A 165 -7.62 -15.37 -6.42
C GLN A 165 -6.21 -15.98 -6.42
N ASP A 166 -5.46 -15.84 -7.51
CA ASP A 166 -4.07 -16.29 -7.59
C ASP A 166 -3.20 -15.62 -6.52
N SER A 167 -3.36 -14.31 -6.31
CA SER A 167 -2.65 -13.57 -5.27
C SER A 167 -2.99 -14.09 -3.87
N LEU A 168 -4.27 -14.35 -3.60
CA LEU A 168 -4.73 -14.92 -2.33
C LEU A 168 -4.13 -16.32 -2.09
N MET A 169 -4.16 -17.18 -3.10
CA MET A 169 -3.60 -18.54 -3.01
C MET A 169 -2.09 -18.52 -2.74
N ASN A 170 -1.35 -17.59 -3.36
CA ASN A 170 0.08 -17.43 -3.10
C ASN A 170 0.34 -17.01 -1.64
N ILE A 171 -0.45 -16.08 -1.10
CA ILE A 171 -0.35 -15.61 0.29
C ILE A 171 -0.64 -16.76 1.26
N LEU A 172 -1.69 -17.54 1.02
CA LEU A 172 -2.05 -18.69 1.85
C LEU A 172 -0.97 -19.78 1.83
N SER A 173 -0.38 -20.04 0.66
CA SER A 173 0.73 -20.99 0.52
C SER A 173 1.98 -20.53 1.29
N GLU A 174 2.24 -19.24 1.31
CA GLU A 174 3.33 -18.66 2.11
C GLU A 174 3.06 -18.81 3.61
N GLU A 175 1.82 -18.62 4.05
CA GLU A 175 1.40 -18.81 5.44
C GLU A 175 1.60 -20.25 5.89
N GLN A 176 1.18 -21.22 5.08
CA GLN A 176 1.34 -22.64 5.37
C GLN A 176 2.81 -23.03 5.51
N LYS A 177 3.68 -22.58 4.60
CA LYS A 177 5.12 -22.84 4.68
C LYS A 177 5.75 -22.32 5.97
N ARG A 178 5.35 -21.13 6.44
CA ARG A 178 5.83 -20.55 7.70
C ARG A 178 5.37 -21.34 8.93
N THR A 179 4.14 -21.87 8.88
CA THR A 179 3.58 -22.67 9.99
C THR A 179 4.24 -24.06 10.10
N THR A 180 4.58 -24.65 8.95
CA THR A 180 5.20 -25.98 8.89
C THR A 180 6.68 -25.96 9.30
N TYR A 181 7.35 -24.81 9.18
CA TYR A 181 8.78 -24.64 9.52
C TYR A 181 9.01 -24.09 10.93
N LYS A 182 8.11 -24.33 11.87
CA LYS A 182 8.38 -24.05 13.28
C LYS A 182 9.28 -25.16 13.81
N PRO A 183 10.57 -24.93 14.12
CA PRO A 183 11.41 -25.95 14.73
C PRO A 183 10.76 -26.37 16.04
N ALA A 184 10.71 -27.67 16.28
CA ALA A 184 10.31 -28.23 17.58
C ALA A 184 11.22 -27.63 18.67
N PRO A 185 10.69 -27.37 19.87
CA PRO A 185 11.43 -26.79 20.97
C PRO A 185 12.62 -27.66 21.43
#